data_a2da092d087376b6c7a72e0de4c857e8
#
_entry.id   a2da092d087376b6c7a72e0de4c857e8
#
_cell.length_a   1.000
_cell.length_b   1.000
_cell.length_c   1.000
_cell.angle_alpha   90.00
_cell.angle_beta   90.00
_cell.angle_gamma   90.00
#
_symmetry.space_group_name_H-M   'P 1'
#
loop_
_entity.id
_entity.type
_entity.pdbx_description
1 polymer ?
#
loop_
_entity_poly.entity_id
_entity_poly.type
_entity_poly.pdbx_seq_one_letter_code
_entity_poly.pdbx_strand_id
1 'polypeptide(L)'
;MSAKRKAVVTKIELADTTAHLLKRLGVDAKTFSSGSLKVHSPIDGSQIGRLTPDTAKSVDAKITQAHRAFLEWRTVPAPKRGELVRRLGEKLRQHKEDLGKLVSIEAGKIVTEGLGEVQEMIDICDFAVGLSRQIYGLTIASERPQHRMQETWHPAGVVGCITAFNFPVAVWCWNFALAIVCGDPVVWKPSEKTPLTALACQALFEQAADGLDYAPQGLSSVVIGLRDVGEKLVDDTRIPIISATGSTRMGREVGPRVAARFGKSILELGGNNAMLLTPSANQNLALMATVFGAVGTAGQRCTSQRRLIVQRDIADAFVARVKKAYASLLPKIGSPLDSNTLMGPLIDKHSYDAMQDALKKAKAAGGKVFGGERVLKDEYPDAYYVTPAVVEMPKQSDVVKHETFAPIMYIMRYNKFEDAIAMHNDVPQGLSSCIFTGDVREAERFTSSAGSDCGIANVNLGTSGPEIGGAFGGEKETGGGREAGSDSWKAYMRRATNTVNYGTALPLAQGVKFDVE
;
A
#
# COMPACT_ATOMS: atom_id res chain seq x y z
N MET A 1 5.50 34.60 -29.31
CA MET A 1 5.67 33.47 -30.25
C MET A 1 5.30 32.18 -29.49
N SER A 2 4.15 31.62 -29.85
CA SER A 2 3.55 30.46 -29.21
C SER A 2 4.37 29.21 -29.53
N ALA A 3 5.03 28.64 -28.51
CA ALA A 3 5.58 27.29 -28.59
C ALA A 3 4.39 26.30 -28.68
N LYS A 4 4.17 25.74 -29.85
CA LYS A 4 3.23 24.64 -30.06
C LYS A 4 3.59 23.52 -29.09
N ARG A 5 2.75 23.30 -28.07
CA ARG A 5 2.83 22.12 -27.20
C ARG A 5 2.75 20.88 -28.07
N LYS A 6 3.71 19.97 -27.88
CA LYS A 6 3.76 18.68 -28.58
C LYS A 6 2.58 17.81 -28.17
N ALA A 7 1.98 17.26 -29.19
CA ALA A 7 1.12 16.09 -29.26
C ALA A 7 0.35 15.66 -28.00
N VAL A 8 -0.92 15.96 -27.99
CA VAL A 8 -1.97 15.24 -27.25
C VAL A 8 -1.84 13.76 -27.64
N VAL A 9 -1.57 12.89 -26.65
CA VAL A 9 -1.67 11.46 -26.87
C VAL A 9 -3.15 11.16 -27.13
N THR A 10 -3.48 10.73 -28.32
CA THR A 10 -4.87 10.45 -28.69
C THR A 10 -5.38 9.22 -27.92
N LYS A 11 -6.71 9.12 -27.71
CA LYS A 11 -7.34 7.97 -27.04
C LYS A 11 -6.94 6.62 -27.66
N ILE A 12 -6.71 6.60 -28.96
CA ILE A 12 -6.26 5.43 -29.73
C ILE A 12 -4.81 5.06 -29.38
N GLU A 13 -3.92 6.07 -29.19
CA GLU A 13 -2.52 5.83 -28.84
C GLU A 13 -2.35 5.21 -27.44
N LEU A 14 -3.18 5.56 -26.43
CA LEU A 14 -3.09 4.94 -25.10
C LEU A 14 -3.51 3.49 -25.11
N ALA A 15 -4.58 3.13 -25.83
CA ALA A 15 -5.02 1.75 -25.96
C ALA A 15 -3.96 0.88 -26.67
N ASP A 16 -3.42 1.38 -27.78
CA ASP A 16 -2.39 0.68 -28.55
C ASP A 16 -1.08 0.55 -27.75
N THR A 17 -0.68 1.63 -27.07
CA THR A 17 0.50 1.60 -26.17
C THR A 17 0.31 0.57 -25.06
N THR A 18 -0.86 0.53 -24.44
CA THR A 18 -1.19 -0.43 -23.38
C THR A 18 -1.13 -1.86 -23.89
N ALA A 19 -1.76 -2.13 -25.04
CA ALA A 19 -1.74 -3.46 -25.66
C ALA A 19 -0.30 -3.92 -26.02
N HIS A 20 0.52 -3.00 -26.50
CA HIS A 20 1.92 -3.27 -26.81
C HIS A 20 2.74 -3.60 -25.55
N LEU A 21 2.58 -2.82 -24.47
CA LEU A 21 3.23 -3.06 -23.18
C LEU A 21 2.81 -4.42 -22.60
N LEU A 22 1.51 -4.70 -22.56
CA LEU A 22 0.98 -5.98 -22.04
C LEU A 22 1.56 -7.17 -22.81
N LYS A 23 1.63 -7.08 -24.15
CA LYS A 23 2.25 -8.12 -24.98
C LYS A 23 3.74 -8.33 -24.64
N ARG A 24 4.51 -7.26 -24.46
CA ARG A 24 5.93 -7.33 -24.06
C ARG A 24 6.13 -7.94 -22.69
N LEU A 25 5.18 -7.70 -21.78
CA LEU A 25 5.15 -8.28 -20.43
C LEU A 25 4.66 -9.74 -20.42
N GLY A 26 4.25 -10.28 -21.60
CA GLY A 26 3.84 -11.68 -21.75
C GLY A 26 2.35 -11.94 -21.54
N VAL A 27 1.51 -10.91 -21.52
CA VAL A 27 0.06 -11.07 -21.36
C VAL A 27 -0.60 -11.41 -22.69
N ASP A 28 -1.41 -12.48 -22.71
CA ASP A 28 -2.19 -12.86 -23.90
C ASP A 28 -3.26 -11.79 -24.20
N ALA A 29 -3.28 -11.30 -25.44
CA ALA A 29 -4.22 -10.29 -25.90
C ALA A 29 -5.70 -10.66 -25.67
N LYS A 30 -6.03 -11.94 -25.69
CA LYS A 30 -7.40 -12.44 -25.45
C LYS A 30 -7.90 -12.12 -24.04
N THR A 31 -7.00 -11.97 -23.07
CA THR A 31 -7.37 -11.74 -21.67
C THR A 31 -7.85 -10.32 -21.40
N PHE A 32 -7.49 -9.34 -22.23
CA PHE A 32 -7.81 -7.92 -22.02
C PHE A 32 -8.52 -7.24 -23.22
N SER A 33 -8.92 -8.01 -24.25
CA SER A 33 -9.59 -7.48 -25.45
C SER A 33 -11.11 -7.61 -25.43
N SER A 34 -11.68 -8.39 -24.49
CA SER A 34 -13.11 -8.67 -24.41
C SER A 34 -13.58 -8.78 -22.95
N GLY A 35 -14.90 -8.64 -22.75
CA GLY A 35 -15.53 -8.76 -21.41
C GLY A 35 -16.34 -7.53 -21.02
N SER A 36 -17.00 -7.62 -19.88
CA SER A 36 -17.91 -6.58 -19.38
C SER A 36 -17.22 -5.51 -18.53
N LEU A 37 -16.08 -5.83 -17.91
CA LEU A 37 -15.31 -4.87 -17.12
C LEU A 37 -14.44 -4.01 -18.05
N LYS A 38 -14.80 -2.75 -18.19
CA LYS A 38 -14.04 -1.77 -18.97
C LYS A 38 -12.98 -1.13 -18.10
N VAL A 39 -11.77 -1.05 -18.60
CA VAL A 39 -10.64 -0.37 -17.94
C VAL A 39 -10.36 0.94 -18.66
N HIS A 40 -10.27 2.02 -17.91
CA HIS A 40 -10.06 3.36 -18.42
C HIS A 40 -8.78 3.96 -17.84
N SER A 41 -8.03 4.69 -18.68
CA SER A 41 -6.91 5.47 -18.20
C SER A 41 -7.40 6.79 -17.59
N PRO A 42 -6.90 7.18 -16.40
CA PRO A 42 -7.21 8.49 -15.82
C PRO A 42 -6.54 9.65 -16.59
N ILE A 43 -5.61 9.37 -17.49
CA ILE A 43 -4.87 10.38 -18.27
C ILE A 43 -5.82 11.17 -19.16
N ASP A 44 -6.74 10.49 -19.85
CA ASP A 44 -7.67 11.12 -20.80
C ASP A 44 -9.08 10.53 -20.76
N GLY A 45 -9.35 9.57 -19.86
CA GLY A 45 -10.61 8.85 -19.77
C GLY A 45 -10.80 7.78 -20.85
N SER A 46 -9.83 7.52 -21.71
CA SER A 46 -9.95 6.52 -22.78
C SER A 46 -10.01 5.09 -22.23
N GLN A 47 -10.76 4.24 -22.91
CA GLN A 47 -10.78 2.81 -22.61
C GLN A 47 -9.49 2.17 -23.13
N ILE A 48 -8.73 1.53 -22.24
CA ILE A 48 -7.43 0.90 -22.52
C ILE A 48 -7.48 -0.63 -22.48
N GLY A 49 -8.60 -1.21 -22.03
CA GLY A 49 -8.79 -2.65 -22.00
C GLY A 49 -10.21 -3.04 -21.61
N ARG A 50 -10.49 -4.34 -21.76
CA ARG A 50 -11.74 -4.98 -21.31
C ARG A 50 -11.43 -6.36 -20.78
N LEU A 51 -11.99 -6.70 -19.63
CA LEU A 51 -11.79 -8.00 -19.01
C LEU A 51 -13.13 -8.69 -18.72
N THR A 52 -13.08 -10.01 -18.70
CA THR A 52 -14.18 -10.82 -18.22
C THR A 52 -14.03 -11.02 -16.72
N PRO A 53 -14.97 -10.52 -15.89
CA PRO A 53 -14.94 -10.77 -14.46
C PRO A 53 -15.01 -12.26 -14.13
N ASP A 54 -14.35 -12.65 -13.06
CA ASP A 54 -14.46 -13.99 -12.49
C ASP A 54 -15.88 -14.24 -11.97
N THR A 55 -16.34 -15.45 -12.14
CA THR A 55 -17.59 -15.95 -11.57
C THR A 55 -17.32 -16.59 -10.20
N ALA A 56 -18.36 -16.80 -9.40
CA ALA A 56 -18.22 -17.54 -8.15
C ALA A 56 -17.56 -18.93 -8.34
N LYS A 57 -17.84 -19.60 -9.48
CA LYS A 57 -17.25 -20.90 -9.84
C LYS A 57 -15.76 -20.77 -10.17
N SER A 58 -15.34 -19.75 -10.94
CA SER A 58 -13.92 -19.58 -11.28
C SER A 58 -13.09 -19.16 -10.05
N VAL A 59 -13.65 -18.31 -9.17
CA VAL A 59 -13.02 -17.96 -7.90
C VAL A 59 -12.83 -19.21 -7.03
N ASP A 60 -13.86 -20.04 -6.88
CA ASP A 60 -13.77 -21.29 -6.12
C ASP A 60 -12.71 -22.24 -6.68
N ALA A 61 -12.63 -22.36 -8.00
CA ALA A 61 -11.61 -23.19 -8.67
C ALA A 61 -10.18 -22.68 -8.37
N LYS A 62 -9.96 -21.37 -8.44
CA LYS A 62 -8.67 -20.73 -8.12
C LYS A 62 -8.28 -20.93 -6.65
N ILE A 63 -9.22 -20.78 -5.72
CA ILE A 63 -8.99 -21.03 -4.29
C ILE A 63 -8.67 -22.52 -4.05
N THR A 64 -9.40 -23.42 -4.71
CA THR A 64 -9.14 -24.88 -4.62
C THR A 64 -7.74 -25.21 -5.13
N GLN A 65 -7.33 -24.62 -6.25
CA GLN A 65 -5.99 -24.82 -6.80
C GLN A 65 -4.91 -24.27 -5.87
N ALA A 66 -5.09 -23.07 -5.33
CA ALA A 66 -4.17 -22.48 -4.35
C ALA A 66 -4.06 -23.34 -3.08
N HIS A 67 -5.16 -23.89 -2.60
CA HIS A 67 -5.13 -24.79 -1.44
C HIS A 67 -4.35 -26.08 -1.74
N ARG A 68 -4.48 -26.67 -2.92
CA ARG A 68 -3.66 -27.83 -3.34
C ARG A 68 -2.18 -27.44 -3.41
N ALA A 69 -1.87 -26.30 -4.06
CA ALA A 69 -0.51 -25.80 -4.12
C ALA A 69 0.10 -25.57 -2.72
N PHE A 70 -0.70 -25.10 -1.75
CA PHE A 70 -0.25 -24.96 -0.37
C PHE A 70 0.19 -26.29 0.25
N LEU A 71 -0.54 -27.37 0.04
CA LEU A 71 -0.22 -28.69 0.60
C LEU A 71 1.14 -29.21 0.11
N GLU A 72 1.55 -28.84 -1.09
CA GLU A 72 2.84 -29.19 -1.68
C GLU A 72 3.91 -28.17 -1.27
N TRP A 73 3.64 -26.86 -1.47
CA TRP A 73 4.60 -25.78 -1.27
C TRP A 73 5.09 -25.65 0.18
N ARG A 74 4.24 -25.90 1.17
CA ARG A 74 4.62 -25.87 2.59
C ARG A 74 5.73 -26.84 2.95
N THR A 75 5.97 -27.88 2.15
CA THR A 75 7.01 -28.88 2.36
C THR A 75 8.31 -28.56 1.62
N VAL A 76 8.28 -27.62 0.68
CA VAL A 76 9.47 -27.16 -0.05
C VAL A 76 10.36 -26.35 0.89
N PRO A 77 11.67 -26.62 0.99
CA PRO A 77 12.57 -25.85 1.85
C PRO A 77 12.54 -24.35 1.57
N ALA A 78 12.52 -23.51 2.61
CA ALA A 78 12.41 -22.06 2.46
C ALA A 78 13.45 -21.44 1.49
N PRO A 79 14.74 -21.84 1.47
CA PRO A 79 15.68 -21.32 0.48
C PRO A 79 15.34 -21.66 -0.98
N LYS A 80 14.67 -22.79 -1.24
CA LYS A 80 14.14 -23.11 -2.58
C LYS A 80 12.94 -22.23 -2.93
N ARG A 81 12.07 -21.94 -1.95
CA ARG A 81 10.99 -20.96 -2.13
C ARG A 81 11.56 -19.57 -2.43
N GLY A 82 12.65 -19.19 -1.75
CA GLY A 82 13.39 -17.96 -2.03
C GLY A 82 13.95 -17.88 -3.45
N GLU A 83 14.32 -19.01 -4.06
CA GLU A 83 14.80 -19.03 -5.46
C GLU A 83 13.70 -18.60 -6.45
N LEU A 84 12.45 -19.00 -6.24
CA LEU A 84 11.33 -18.52 -7.06
C LEU A 84 11.17 -17.00 -6.93
N VAL A 85 11.24 -16.47 -5.70
CA VAL A 85 11.16 -15.01 -5.46
C VAL A 85 12.35 -14.27 -6.09
N ARG A 86 13.56 -14.83 -6.04
CA ARG A 86 14.73 -14.28 -6.72
C ARG A 86 14.51 -14.18 -8.23
N ARG A 87 13.98 -15.23 -8.86
CA ARG A 87 13.64 -15.21 -10.30
C ARG A 87 12.59 -14.17 -10.63
N LEU A 88 11.57 -14.00 -9.77
CA LEU A 88 10.59 -12.92 -9.94
C LEU A 88 11.28 -11.55 -9.89
N GLY A 89 12.16 -11.31 -8.91
CA GLY A 89 12.94 -10.07 -8.83
C GLY A 89 13.76 -9.79 -10.09
N GLU A 90 14.35 -10.82 -10.71
CA GLU A 90 15.07 -10.69 -11.98
C GLU A 90 14.13 -10.31 -13.14
N LYS A 91 12.93 -10.92 -13.22
CA LYS A 91 11.93 -10.57 -14.23
C LYS A 91 11.45 -9.12 -14.05
N LEU A 92 11.25 -8.68 -12.82
CA LEU A 92 10.87 -7.31 -12.51
C LEU A 92 11.97 -6.31 -12.92
N ARG A 93 13.26 -6.62 -12.69
CA ARG A 93 14.39 -5.80 -13.17
C ARG A 93 14.42 -5.69 -14.69
N GLN A 94 14.22 -6.82 -15.40
CA GLN A 94 14.22 -6.87 -16.86
C GLN A 94 13.09 -6.05 -17.48
N HIS A 95 11.94 -6.01 -16.83
CA HIS A 95 10.71 -5.39 -17.34
C HIS A 95 10.29 -4.11 -16.60
N LYS A 96 11.19 -3.52 -15.81
CA LYS A 96 10.90 -2.36 -14.95
C LYS A 96 10.30 -1.19 -15.73
N GLU A 97 10.89 -0.86 -16.88
CA GLU A 97 10.44 0.27 -17.71
C GLU A 97 9.03 0.05 -18.27
N ASP A 98 8.74 -1.15 -18.76
CA ASP A 98 7.45 -1.47 -19.34
C ASP A 98 6.34 -1.54 -18.29
N LEU A 99 6.61 -2.20 -17.16
CA LEU A 99 5.65 -2.30 -16.07
C LEU A 99 5.42 -0.94 -15.40
N GLY A 100 6.47 -0.15 -15.16
CA GLY A 100 6.35 1.19 -14.58
C GLY A 100 5.55 2.13 -15.48
N LYS A 101 5.75 2.06 -16.80
CA LYS A 101 4.94 2.84 -17.76
C LYS A 101 3.48 2.39 -17.78
N LEU A 102 3.21 1.07 -17.68
CA LEU A 102 1.85 0.55 -17.58
C LEU A 102 1.15 1.02 -16.30
N VAL A 103 1.86 1.03 -15.15
CA VAL A 103 1.36 1.62 -13.90
C VAL A 103 0.98 3.08 -14.09
N SER A 104 1.81 3.87 -14.80
CA SER A 104 1.52 5.27 -15.07
C SER A 104 0.26 5.46 -15.94
N ILE A 105 0.06 4.62 -16.95
CA ILE A 105 -1.11 4.68 -17.82
C ILE A 105 -2.39 4.30 -17.07
N GLU A 106 -2.34 3.29 -16.24
CA GLU A 106 -3.53 2.73 -15.59
C GLU A 106 -3.89 3.47 -14.29
N ALA A 107 -2.90 3.93 -13.51
CA ALA A 107 -3.13 4.62 -12.23
C ALA A 107 -3.00 6.15 -12.30
N GLY A 108 -2.51 6.73 -13.40
CA GLY A 108 -2.31 8.17 -13.52
C GLY A 108 -1.10 8.73 -12.79
N LYS A 109 -0.18 7.89 -12.32
CA LYS A 109 1.07 8.30 -11.65
C LYS A 109 2.09 8.76 -12.69
N ILE A 110 2.94 9.73 -12.34
CA ILE A 110 4.06 10.10 -13.21
C ILE A 110 5.02 8.91 -13.40
N VAL A 111 5.71 8.85 -14.53
CA VAL A 111 6.56 7.69 -14.88
C VAL A 111 7.60 7.38 -13.80
N THR A 112 8.20 8.40 -13.19
CA THR A 112 9.16 8.20 -12.08
C THR A 112 8.54 7.52 -10.86
N GLU A 113 7.27 7.79 -10.55
CA GLU A 113 6.53 7.09 -9.48
C GLU A 113 6.17 5.66 -9.89
N GLY A 114 5.79 5.42 -11.15
CA GLY A 114 5.56 4.08 -11.67
C GLY A 114 6.81 3.20 -11.63
N LEU A 115 7.96 3.74 -12.03
CA LEU A 115 9.26 3.07 -11.94
C LEU A 115 9.68 2.83 -10.48
N GLY A 116 9.41 3.80 -9.59
CA GLY A 116 9.65 3.68 -8.16
C GLY A 116 8.84 2.54 -7.54
N GLU A 117 7.59 2.38 -7.94
CA GLU A 117 6.72 1.30 -7.47
C GLU A 117 7.26 -0.08 -7.88
N VAL A 118 7.75 -0.23 -9.12
CA VAL A 118 8.40 -1.48 -9.55
C VAL A 118 9.73 -1.69 -8.80
N GLN A 119 10.44 -0.61 -8.44
CA GLN A 119 11.64 -0.74 -7.60
C GLN A 119 11.30 -1.31 -6.22
N GLU A 120 10.22 -0.86 -5.59
CA GLU A 120 9.76 -1.43 -4.31
C GLU A 120 9.43 -2.93 -4.42
N MET A 121 8.88 -3.38 -5.57
CA MET A 121 8.69 -4.82 -5.83
C MET A 121 10.02 -5.58 -5.87
N ILE A 122 11.03 -5.01 -6.51
CA ILE A 122 12.37 -5.60 -6.58
C ILE A 122 12.98 -5.69 -5.19
N ASP A 123 12.89 -4.62 -4.42
CA ASP A 123 13.49 -4.49 -3.09
C ASP A 123 12.86 -5.48 -2.10
N ILE A 124 11.53 -5.68 -2.13
CA ILE A 124 10.88 -6.69 -1.29
C ILE A 124 11.22 -8.12 -1.73
N CYS A 125 11.43 -8.37 -3.02
CA CYS A 125 11.93 -9.67 -3.48
C CYS A 125 13.31 -9.95 -2.89
N ASP A 126 14.23 -8.98 -2.93
CA ASP A 126 15.58 -9.12 -2.37
C ASP A 126 15.52 -9.36 -0.85
N PHE A 127 14.68 -8.60 -0.15
CA PHE A 127 14.42 -8.79 1.28
C PHE A 127 13.92 -10.21 1.59
N ALA A 128 12.92 -10.69 0.85
CA ALA A 128 12.32 -12.01 1.05
C ALA A 128 13.30 -13.16 0.73
N VAL A 129 14.16 -12.97 -0.27
CA VAL A 129 15.26 -13.93 -0.56
C VAL A 129 16.19 -14.06 0.63
N GLY A 130 16.63 -12.96 1.23
CA GLY A 130 17.42 -12.96 2.45
C GLY A 130 16.68 -13.63 3.62
N LEU A 131 15.40 -13.29 3.79
CA LEU A 131 14.53 -13.84 4.82
C LEU A 131 14.37 -15.37 4.69
N SER A 132 14.42 -15.94 3.48
CA SER A 132 14.29 -17.40 3.26
C SER A 132 15.27 -18.24 4.07
N ARG A 133 16.37 -17.64 4.52
CA ARG A 133 17.40 -18.28 5.37
C ARG A 133 17.36 -17.79 6.82
N GLN A 134 16.41 -16.92 7.17
CA GLN A 134 16.29 -16.28 8.48
C GLN A 134 14.91 -16.51 9.14
N ILE A 135 14.14 -17.48 8.65
CA ILE A 135 12.89 -17.93 9.30
C ILE A 135 13.30 -18.83 10.47
N TYR A 136 13.59 -18.23 11.60
CA TYR A 136 14.07 -18.93 12.81
C TYR A 136 13.09 -18.75 13.96
N GLY A 137 13.06 -19.75 14.85
CA GLY A 137 12.35 -19.71 16.12
C GLY A 137 13.31 -19.63 17.31
N LEU A 138 12.76 -19.73 18.50
CA LEU A 138 13.51 -19.66 19.75
C LEU A 138 13.80 -21.04 20.29
N THR A 139 14.97 -21.23 20.91
CA THR A 139 15.25 -22.34 21.82
C THR A 139 15.11 -21.78 23.23
N ILE A 140 14.25 -22.39 24.06
CA ILE A 140 13.82 -21.88 25.34
C ILE A 140 14.20 -22.90 26.42
N ALA A 141 14.65 -22.43 27.60
CA ALA A 141 14.95 -23.30 28.71
C ALA A 141 13.69 -24.02 29.21
N SER A 142 13.77 -25.32 29.43
CA SER A 142 12.70 -26.10 30.00
C SER A 142 12.77 -26.10 31.55
N GLU A 143 11.63 -26.08 32.21
CA GLU A 143 11.51 -26.28 33.66
C GLU A 143 11.71 -27.75 34.10
N ARG A 144 11.73 -28.66 33.10
CA ARG A 144 11.82 -30.11 33.37
C ARG A 144 13.19 -30.65 32.95
N PRO A 145 13.80 -31.55 33.76
CA PRO A 145 15.05 -32.20 33.35
C PRO A 145 14.81 -33.07 32.11
N GLN A 146 15.82 -33.16 31.26
CA GLN A 146 15.77 -33.97 30.04
C GLN A 146 14.65 -33.56 29.04
N HIS A 147 14.28 -32.27 29.03
CA HIS A 147 13.34 -31.71 28.05
C HIS A 147 14.01 -30.60 27.26
N ARG A 148 13.63 -30.49 25.98
CA ARG A 148 14.00 -29.40 25.10
C ARG A 148 12.73 -28.70 24.65
N MET A 149 12.64 -27.38 24.87
CA MET A 149 11.54 -26.55 24.41
C MET A 149 12.01 -25.57 23.35
N GLN A 150 11.22 -25.43 22.28
CA GLN A 150 11.50 -24.50 21.21
C GLN A 150 10.20 -23.95 20.59
N GLU A 151 10.29 -22.78 19.98
CA GLU A 151 9.25 -22.25 19.09
C GLU A 151 9.69 -22.39 17.65
N THR A 152 8.78 -22.83 16.79
CA THR A 152 8.97 -23.01 15.36
C THR A 152 7.88 -22.30 14.58
N TRP A 153 8.22 -21.85 13.37
CA TRP A 153 7.29 -21.18 12.48
C TRP A 153 6.94 -22.08 11.29
N HIS A 154 5.66 -22.17 10.99
CA HIS A 154 5.13 -23.01 9.92
C HIS A 154 4.25 -22.17 8.99
N PRO A 155 4.18 -22.49 7.68
CA PRO A 155 3.25 -21.88 6.75
C PRO A 155 1.83 -21.88 7.30
N ALA A 156 1.08 -20.80 7.11
CA ALA A 156 -0.26 -20.65 7.68
C ALA A 156 -1.37 -21.10 6.72
N GLY A 157 -1.16 -20.97 5.41
CA GLY A 157 -2.15 -21.35 4.40
C GLY A 157 -2.29 -20.29 3.30
N VAL A 158 -3.30 -20.46 2.46
CA VAL A 158 -3.55 -19.52 1.36
C VAL A 158 -3.80 -18.11 1.89
N VAL A 159 -3.16 -17.13 1.25
CA VAL A 159 -3.35 -15.69 1.53
C VAL A 159 -4.28 -15.09 0.49
N GLY A 160 -5.38 -14.49 0.92
CA GLY A 160 -6.21 -13.62 0.09
C GLY A 160 -5.65 -12.20 0.15
N CYS A 161 -5.19 -11.67 -0.98
CA CYS A 161 -4.65 -10.32 -1.08
C CYS A 161 -5.63 -9.42 -1.84
N ILE A 162 -6.08 -8.32 -1.22
CA ILE A 162 -6.97 -7.32 -1.84
C ILE A 162 -6.20 -6.00 -1.87
N THR A 163 -6.01 -5.43 -3.08
CA THR A 163 -5.21 -4.22 -3.25
C THR A 163 -6.00 -3.05 -3.84
N ALA A 164 -5.54 -1.83 -3.53
CA ALA A 164 -6.11 -0.58 -4.00
C ALA A 164 -5.44 -0.12 -5.33
N PHE A 165 -6.05 0.87 -5.98
CA PHE A 165 -5.63 1.35 -7.29
C PHE A 165 -4.33 2.17 -7.28
N ASN A 166 -3.99 2.78 -6.15
CA ASN A 166 -2.94 3.81 -6.06
C ASN A 166 -1.52 3.23 -6.02
N PHE A 167 -1.36 1.97 -5.58
CA PHE A 167 -0.15 1.17 -5.66
C PHE A 167 -0.51 -0.21 -6.22
N PRO A 168 -0.84 -0.28 -7.54
CA PRO A 168 -1.46 -1.46 -8.13
C PRO A 168 -0.57 -2.70 -8.19
N VAL A 169 0.74 -2.54 -8.08
CA VAL A 169 1.70 -3.65 -8.21
C VAL A 169 2.55 -3.88 -6.95
N ALA A 170 3.02 -2.80 -6.27
CA ALA A 170 3.90 -2.93 -5.12
C ALA A 170 3.22 -3.63 -3.94
N VAL A 171 2.00 -3.23 -3.59
CA VAL A 171 1.26 -3.80 -2.46
C VAL A 171 1.03 -5.31 -2.62
N TRP A 172 0.71 -5.77 -3.84
CA TRP A 172 0.67 -7.20 -4.11
C TRP A 172 2.02 -7.86 -3.85
N CYS A 173 3.10 -7.26 -4.37
CA CYS A 173 4.43 -7.86 -4.27
C CYS A 173 4.95 -7.91 -2.82
N TRP A 174 4.63 -6.90 -2.00
CA TRP A 174 4.96 -6.90 -0.57
C TRP A 174 4.37 -8.10 0.14
N ASN A 175 3.08 -8.35 -0.08
CA ASN A 175 2.39 -9.53 0.45
C ASN A 175 2.91 -10.83 -0.17
N PHE A 176 3.02 -10.85 -1.51
CA PHE A 176 3.33 -12.04 -2.28
C PHE A 176 4.72 -12.59 -1.96
N ALA A 177 5.75 -11.73 -1.99
CA ALA A 177 7.13 -12.16 -1.76
C ALA A 177 7.31 -12.79 -0.37
N LEU A 178 6.70 -12.19 0.66
CA LEU A 178 6.74 -12.72 2.02
C LEU A 178 5.92 -14.00 2.16
N ALA A 179 4.68 -14.03 1.66
CA ALA A 179 3.82 -15.21 1.72
C ALA A 179 4.47 -16.42 1.04
N ILE A 180 4.98 -16.24 -0.18
CA ILE A 180 5.64 -17.33 -0.95
C ILE A 180 6.86 -17.89 -0.21
N VAL A 181 7.71 -17.03 0.35
CA VAL A 181 8.88 -17.48 1.12
C VAL A 181 8.46 -18.17 2.41
N CYS A 182 7.38 -17.72 3.05
CA CYS A 182 6.79 -18.39 4.22
C CYS A 182 6.15 -19.74 3.88
N GLY A 183 5.77 -19.97 2.62
CA GLY A 183 5.20 -21.24 2.16
C GLY A 183 3.71 -21.17 1.83
N ASP A 184 3.17 -19.98 1.61
CA ASP A 184 1.76 -19.66 1.45
C ASP A 184 1.47 -19.16 0.03
N PRO A 185 0.62 -19.81 -0.76
CA PRO A 185 0.13 -19.31 -2.03
C PRO A 185 -0.76 -18.09 -1.85
N VAL A 186 -0.84 -17.25 -2.90
CA VAL A 186 -1.61 -16.01 -2.88
C VAL A 186 -2.71 -16.02 -3.94
N VAL A 187 -3.94 -15.72 -3.52
CA VAL A 187 -5.05 -15.39 -4.42
C VAL A 187 -5.29 -13.88 -4.33
N TRP A 188 -5.03 -13.18 -5.43
CA TRP A 188 -5.00 -11.73 -5.49
C TRP A 188 -6.21 -11.15 -6.21
N LYS A 189 -6.94 -10.27 -5.51
CA LYS A 189 -7.96 -9.40 -6.10
C LYS A 189 -7.43 -7.97 -6.21
N PRO A 190 -6.99 -7.53 -7.39
CA PRO A 190 -6.62 -6.13 -7.62
C PRO A 190 -7.85 -5.22 -7.58
N SER A 191 -7.61 -3.90 -7.51
CA SER A 191 -8.66 -2.92 -7.76
C SER A 191 -9.22 -3.09 -9.18
N GLU A 192 -10.53 -2.94 -9.33
CA GLU A 192 -11.20 -2.93 -10.62
C GLU A 192 -10.77 -1.76 -11.53
N LYS A 193 -10.09 -0.76 -10.96
CA LYS A 193 -9.55 0.38 -11.71
C LYS A 193 -8.18 0.10 -12.33
N THR A 194 -7.44 -0.86 -11.79
CA THR A 194 -6.07 -1.18 -12.21
C THR A 194 -5.83 -2.68 -12.37
N PRO A 195 -6.65 -3.40 -13.13
CA PRO A 195 -6.51 -4.84 -13.30
C PRO A 195 -5.48 -5.26 -14.36
N LEU A 196 -5.08 -4.38 -15.28
CA LEU A 196 -4.15 -4.73 -16.36
C LEU A 196 -2.73 -4.89 -15.84
N THR A 197 -2.30 -4.06 -14.92
CA THR A 197 -1.02 -4.21 -14.21
C THR A 197 -0.97 -5.52 -13.43
N ALA A 198 -2.10 -5.98 -12.88
CA ALA A 198 -2.16 -7.27 -12.21
C ALA A 198 -1.98 -8.46 -13.17
N LEU A 199 -2.56 -8.39 -14.37
CA LEU A 199 -2.30 -9.41 -15.41
C LEU A 199 -0.82 -9.44 -15.79
N ALA A 200 -0.19 -8.28 -15.90
CA ALA A 200 1.25 -8.19 -16.20
C ALA A 200 2.10 -8.82 -15.08
N CYS A 201 1.80 -8.54 -13.82
CA CYS A 201 2.49 -9.15 -12.68
C CYS A 201 2.33 -10.67 -12.66
N GLN A 202 1.12 -11.18 -12.94
CA GLN A 202 0.87 -12.61 -13.02
C GLN A 202 1.68 -13.27 -14.16
N ALA A 203 1.74 -12.65 -15.33
CA ALA A 203 2.52 -13.16 -16.46
C ALA A 203 4.03 -13.19 -16.16
N LEU A 204 4.56 -12.16 -15.46
CA LEU A 204 5.96 -12.14 -15.04
C LEU A 204 6.25 -13.20 -13.96
N PHE A 205 5.31 -13.44 -13.05
CA PHE A 205 5.42 -14.52 -12.08
C PHE A 205 5.45 -15.90 -12.78
N GLU A 206 4.55 -16.16 -13.73
CA GLU A 206 4.51 -17.41 -14.49
C GLU A 206 5.83 -17.67 -15.23
N GLN A 207 6.40 -16.62 -15.84
CA GLN A 207 7.74 -16.70 -16.45
C GLN A 207 8.85 -16.98 -15.43
N ALA A 208 8.73 -16.48 -14.20
CA ALA A 208 9.71 -16.74 -13.14
C ALA A 208 9.62 -18.18 -12.61
N ALA A 209 8.43 -18.76 -12.59
CA ALA A 209 8.17 -20.11 -12.13
C ALA A 209 8.50 -21.18 -13.20
N ASP A 210 8.59 -20.78 -14.47
CA ASP A 210 8.86 -21.70 -15.58
C ASP A 210 10.19 -22.46 -15.38
N GLY A 211 10.16 -23.77 -15.61
CA GLY A 211 11.30 -24.66 -15.42
C GLY A 211 11.68 -24.93 -13.95
N LEU A 212 10.83 -24.59 -12.98
CA LEU A 212 10.97 -25.00 -11.57
C LEU A 212 10.05 -26.19 -11.26
N ASP A 213 10.54 -27.40 -11.45
CA ASP A 213 9.77 -28.64 -11.29
C ASP A 213 9.13 -28.82 -9.89
N TYR A 214 9.68 -28.13 -8.88
CA TYR A 214 9.17 -28.17 -7.50
C TYR A 214 8.15 -27.08 -7.18
N ALA A 215 7.87 -26.16 -8.12
CA ALA A 215 6.90 -25.07 -7.94
C ALA A 215 5.53 -25.51 -8.47
N PRO A 216 4.54 -25.85 -7.60
CA PRO A 216 3.23 -26.28 -8.07
C PRO A 216 2.46 -25.12 -8.74
N GLN A 217 1.55 -25.47 -9.63
CA GLN A 217 0.60 -24.52 -10.19
C GLN A 217 -0.37 -24.02 -9.11
N GLY A 218 -0.70 -22.72 -9.12
CA GLY A 218 -1.61 -22.10 -8.18
C GLY A 218 -0.94 -21.40 -6.99
N LEU A 219 0.38 -21.20 -7.04
CA LEU A 219 1.10 -20.36 -6.08
C LEU A 219 0.70 -18.89 -6.17
N SER A 220 0.32 -18.42 -7.35
CA SER A 220 -0.27 -17.11 -7.60
C SER A 220 -1.50 -17.27 -8.47
N SER A 221 -2.57 -16.55 -8.15
CA SER A 221 -3.77 -16.46 -8.97
C SER A 221 -4.39 -15.08 -8.85
N VAL A 222 -4.69 -14.45 -10.00
CA VAL A 222 -5.43 -13.19 -10.05
C VAL A 222 -6.92 -13.48 -10.20
N VAL A 223 -7.76 -12.81 -9.40
CA VAL A 223 -9.22 -12.83 -9.53
C VAL A 223 -9.72 -11.43 -9.90
N ILE A 224 -10.39 -11.33 -11.03
CA ILE A 224 -10.88 -10.07 -11.59
C ILE A 224 -12.36 -9.93 -11.27
N GLY A 225 -12.74 -8.80 -10.69
CA GLY A 225 -14.14 -8.52 -10.40
C GLY A 225 -14.34 -7.38 -9.43
N LEU A 226 -15.59 -7.15 -9.07
CA LEU A 226 -16.01 -6.09 -8.17
C LEU A 226 -16.04 -6.58 -6.71
N ARG A 227 -16.92 -5.98 -5.92
CA ARG A 227 -17.08 -6.27 -4.50
C ARG A 227 -17.43 -7.74 -4.22
N ASP A 228 -18.32 -8.31 -4.99
CA ASP A 228 -18.80 -9.68 -4.85
C ASP A 228 -17.68 -10.73 -4.93
N VAL A 229 -16.71 -10.51 -5.81
CA VAL A 229 -15.49 -11.34 -5.91
C VAL A 229 -14.61 -11.20 -4.67
N GLY A 230 -14.45 -9.97 -4.17
CA GLY A 230 -13.72 -9.70 -2.92
C GLY A 230 -14.35 -10.38 -1.71
N GLU A 231 -15.68 -10.34 -1.61
CA GLU A 231 -16.45 -10.99 -0.54
C GLU A 231 -16.26 -12.51 -0.54
N LYS A 232 -16.17 -13.14 -1.71
CA LYS A 232 -15.87 -14.57 -1.83
C LYS A 232 -14.52 -14.94 -1.24
N LEU A 233 -13.48 -14.12 -1.44
CA LEU A 233 -12.17 -14.36 -0.81
C LEU A 233 -12.24 -14.18 0.71
N VAL A 234 -12.92 -13.13 1.17
CA VAL A 234 -13.03 -12.80 2.60
C VAL A 234 -13.75 -13.89 3.39
N ASP A 235 -14.79 -14.48 2.81
CA ASP A 235 -15.65 -15.47 3.48
C ASP A 235 -15.12 -16.90 3.40
N ASP A 236 -14.19 -17.20 2.49
CA ASP A 236 -13.73 -18.56 2.25
C ASP A 236 -12.81 -19.04 3.38
N THR A 237 -13.23 -20.10 4.07
CA THR A 237 -12.47 -20.67 5.21
C THR A 237 -11.16 -21.34 4.82
N ARG A 238 -10.95 -21.64 3.53
CA ARG A 238 -9.67 -22.18 3.01
C ARG A 238 -8.59 -21.09 2.91
N ILE A 239 -8.97 -19.80 3.09
CA ILE A 239 -8.08 -18.64 3.08
C ILE A 239 -7.92 -18.14 4.53
N PRO A 240 -6.99 -18.69 5.31
CA PRO A 240 -6.82 -18.32 6.72
C PRO A 240 -6.33 -16.89 6.94
N ILE A 241 -5.73 -16.26 5.94
CA ILE A 241 -5.17 -14.90 6.03
C ILE A 241 -5.77 -14.03 4.93
N ILE A 242 -6.32 -12.88 5.32
CA ILE A 242 -6.72 -11.81 4.39
C ILE A 242 -5.83 -10.59 4.64
N SER A 243 -5.06 -10.20 3.64
CA SER A 243 -4.41 -8.89 3.59
C SER A 243 -5.23 -7.98 2.69
N ALA A 244 -5.72 -6.87 3.24
CA ALA A 244 -6.60 -5.97 2.52
C ALA A 244 -6.13 -4.51 2.68
N THR A 245 -5.74 -3.91 1.56
CA THR A 245 -5.33 -2.52 1.45
C THR A 245 -6.41 -1.74 0.71
N GLY A 246 -6.93 -0.68 1.36
CA GLY A 246 -8.01 0.12 0.78
C GLY A 246 -8.63 1.14 1.73
N SER A 247 -9.91 1.41 1.58
CA SER A 247 -10.60 2.40 2.42
C SER A 247 -10.94 1.87 3.81
N THR A 248 -11.01 2.75 4.81
CA THR A 248 -11.53 2.43 6.15
C THR A 248 -12.93 1.80 6.09
N ARG A 249 -13.78 2.24 5.15
CA ARG A 249 -15.11 1.63 4.91
C ARG A 249 -14.99 0.15 4.55
N MET A 250 -14.06 -0.21 3.66
CA MET A 250 -13.81 -1.62 3.30
C MET A 250 -13.30 -2.40 4.52
N GLY A 251 -12.37 -1.85 5.28
CA GLY A 251 -11.83 -2.51 6.47
C GLY A 251 -12.87 -2.80 7.54
N ARG A 252 -13.84 -1.90 7.73
CA ARG A 252 -14.99 -2.10 8.64
C ARG A 252 -15.88 -3.27 8.23
N GLU A 253 -15.87 -3.67 6.97
CA GLU A 253 -16.59 -4.83 6.49
C GLU A 253 -15.71 -6.09 6.53
N VAL A 254 -14.46 -6.00 6.06
CA VAL A 254 -13.55 -7.13 5.95
C VAL A 254 -13.12 -7.67 7.33
N GLY A 255 -12.72 -6.79 8.25
CA GLY A 255 -12.19 -7.19 9.56
C GLY A 255 -13.15 -8.08 10.36
N PRO A 256 -14.40 -7.65 10.61
CA PRO A 256 -15.38 -8.47 11.34
C PRO A 256 -15.71 -9.80 10.66
N ARG A 257 -15.79 -9.83 9.32
CA ARG A 257 -16.08 -11.08 8.56
C ARG A 257 -14.94 -12.10 8.71
N VAL A 258 -13.69 -11.64 8.63
CA VAL A 258 -12.51 -12.50 8.84
C VAL A 258 -12.46 -12.99 10.28
N ALA A 259 -12.69 -12.11 11.27
CA ALA A 259 -12.71 -12.46 12.68
C ALA A 259 -13.83 -13.46 13.03
N ALA A 260 -15.01 -13.35 12.42
CA ALA A 260 -16.14 -14.25 12.64
C ALA A 260 -15.84 -15.72 12.29
N ARG A 261 -14.87 -15.97 11.40
CA ARG A 261 -14.40 -17.30 11.03
C ARG A 261 -13.01 -17.66 11.59
N PHE A 262 -12.52 -16.90 12.58
CA PHE A 262 -11.21 -17.06 13.23
C PHE A 262 -10.02 -16.96 12.27
N GLY A 263 -10.18 -16.26 11.14
CA GLY A 263 -9.09 -15.93 10.22
C GLY A 263 -8.22 -14.80 10.76
N LYS A 264 -7.05 -14.63 10.17
CA LYS A 264 -6.16 -13.49 10.43
C LYS A 264 -6.40 -12.40 9.39
N SER A 265 -6.38 -11.14 9.80
CA SER A 265 -6.42 -10.00 8.90
C SER A 265 -5.20 -9.13 9.05
N ILE A 266 -4.65 -8.66 7.93
CA ILE A 266 -3.71 -7.55 7.83
C ILE A 266 -4.49 -6.44 7.12
N LEU A 267 -4.74 -5.33 7.79
CA LEU A 267 -5.55 -4.25 7.25
C LEU A 267 -4.70 -2.99 7.14
N GLU A 268 -4.51 -2.52 5.91
CA GLU A 268 -3.85 -1.27 5.59
C GLU A 268 -4.84 -0.32 4.92
N LEU A 269 -5.38 0.58 5.72
CA LEU A 269 -6.50 1.42 5.34
C LEU A 269 -6.07 2.89 5.19
N GLY A 270 -7.03 3.81 5.33
CA GLY A 270 -6.78 5.23 5.19
C GLY A 270 -5.79 5.81 6.21
N GLY A 271 -5.17 6.93 5.86
CA GLY A 271 -4.31 7.73 6.70
C GLY A 271 -4.74 9.19 6.73
N ASN A 272 -4.39 9.89 7.80
CA ASN A 272 -4.61 11.35 7.91
C ASN A 272 -3.35 12.02 8.45
N ASN A 273 -2.29 11.84 7.70
CA ASN A 273 -0.90 12.03 8.13
C ASN A 273 -0.58 13.50 8.35
N ALA A 274 0.07 13.78 9.46
CA ALA A 274 0.46 15.14 9.84
C ALA A 274 1.98 15.33 9.82
N MET A 275 2.39 16.53 9.42
CA MET A 275 3.70 17.08 9.71
C MET A 275 3.57 18.10 10.85
N LEU A 276 4.35 17.94 11.91
CA LEU A 276 4.57 18.95 12.91
C LEU A 276 5.78 19.79 12.51
N LEU A 277 5.62 21.11 12.50
CA LEU A 277 6.71 22.04 12.12
C LEU A 277 7.01 22.97 13.29
N THR A 278 8.22 22.87 13.83
CA THR A 278 8.69 23.66 14.97
C THR A 278 9.56 24.85 14.51
N PRO A 279 9.77 25.88 15.36
CA PRO A 279 10.59 27.04 15.01
C PRO A 279 12.06 26.70 14.72
N SER A 280 12.58 25.65 15.36
CA SER A 280 13.98 25.20 15.20
C SER A 280 14.24 24.42 13.91
N ALA A 281 13.18 24.07 13.17
CA ALA A 281 13.24 23.24 11.97
C ALA A 281 14.01 23.89 10.82
N ASN A 282 14.69 23.07 10.02
CA ASN A 282 15.13 23.48 8.70
C ASN A 282 13.91 23.64 7.77
N GLN A 283 13.42 24.85 7.63
CA GLN A 283 12.21 25.14 6.84
C GLN A 283 12.35 24.86 5.34
N ASN A 284 13.55 24.77 4.79
CA ASN A 284 13.75 24.40 3.38
C ASN A 284 13.51 22.91 3.17
N LEU A 285 14.05 22.07 4.05
CA LEU A 285 13.77 20.64 4.04
C LEU A 285 12.28 20.35 4.28
N ALA A 286 11.68 21.03 5.29
CA ALA A 286 10.26 20.90 5.58
C ALA A 286 9.39 21.30 4.38
N LEU A 287 9.72 22.36 3.64
CA LEU A 287 8.97 22.77 2.46
C LEU A 287 9.04 21.72 1.34
N MET A 288 10.22 21.18 1.06
CA MET A 288 10.39 20.13 0.05
C MET A 288 9.58 18.88 0.42
N ALA A 289 9.68 18.43 1.68
CA ALA A 289 8.94 17.29 2.18
C ALA A 289 7.41 17.52 2.17
N THR A 290 6.96 18.75 2.50
CA THR A 290 5.54 19.13 2.44
C THR A 290 4.99 19.07 1.03
N VAL A 291 5.69 19.65 0.05
CA VAL A 291 5.23 19.66 -1.34
C VAL A 291 5.19 18.24 -1.89
N PHE A 292 6.26 17.48 -1.73
CA PHE A 292 6.30 16.09 -2.17
C PHE A 292 5.23 15.22 -1.48
N GLY A 293 5.13 15.30 -0.16
CA GLY A 293 4.20 14.49 0.63
C GLY A 293 2.73 14.78 0.37
N ALA A 294 2.38 16.02 0.05
CA ALA A 294 0.98 16.42 -0.17
C ALA A 294 0.54 16.30 -1.65
N VAL A 295 1.47 16.42 -2.60
CA VAL A 295 1.16 16.52 -4.04
C VAL A 295 1.47 15.22 -4.79
N GLY A 296 2.44 14.43 -4.30
CA GLY A 296 2.81 13.16 -4.92
C GLY A 296 1.60 12.26 -5.19
N THR A 297 1.55 11.64 -6.37
CA THR A 297 0.41 10.84 -6.86
C THR A 297 -0.94 11.61 -6.78
N ALA A 298 -0.92 12.94 -6.97
CA ALA A 298 -2.08 13.82 -6.79
C ALA A 298 -2.77 13.64 -5.40
N GLY A 299 -1.97 13.49 -4.33
CA GLY A 299 -2.48 13.26 -2.96
C GLY A 299 -3.16 11.91 -2.73
N GLN A 300 -3.01 10.95 -3.67
CA GLN A 300 -3.67 9.65 -3.62
C GLN A 300 -2.76 8.55 -3.06
N ARG A 301 -2.02 8.85 -1.98
CA ARG A 301 -1.29 7.86 -1.17
C ARG A 301 -1.91 7.76 0.22
N CYS A 302 -1.92 6.58 0.78
CA CYS A 302 -2.31 6.39 2.18
C CYS A 302 -1.40 7.20 3.14
N THR A 303 -0.13 7.41 2.76
CA THR A 303 0.86 8.20 3.48
C THR A 303 0.92 9.67 3.07
N SER A 304 0.05 10.17 2.17
CA SER A 304 0.03 11.60 1.78
C SER A 304 -0.08 12.51 2.99
N GLN A 305 0.72 13.57 3.00
CA GLN A 305 0.61 14.61 4.02
C GLN A 305 -0.70 15.38 3.83
N ARG A 306 -1.64 15.20 4.75
CA ARG A 306 -2.96 15.85 4.72
C ARG A 306 -3.08 16.98 5.72
N ARG A 307 -2.24 17.00 6.76
CA ARG A 307 -2.24 18.03 7.78
C ARG A 307 -0.85 18.61 7.96
N LEU A 308 -0.76 19.94 8.08
CA LEU A 308 0.41 20.66 8.53
C LEU A 308 0.06 21.34 9.84
N ILE A 309 0.68 20.94 10.92
CA ILE A 309 0.53 21.50 12.27
C ILE A 309 1.76 22.35 12.52
N VAL A 310 1.64 23.68 12.38
CA VAL A 310 2.76 24.60 12.35
C VAL A 310 2.72 25.55 13.55
N GLN A 311 3.89 25.80 14.16
CA GLN A 311 3.99 26.74 15.26
C GLN A 311 3.64 28.16 14.78
N ARG A 312 2.84 28.89 15.60
CA ARG A 312 2.17 30.15 15.21
C ARG A 312 3.12 31.21 14.69
N ASP A 313 4.29 31.38 15.30
CA ASP A 313 5.20 32.49 14.98
C ASP A 313 5.87 32.35 13.60
N ILE A 314 6.00 31.11 13.12
CA ILE A 314 6.58 30.82 11.79
C ILE A 314 5.51 30.53 10.73
N ALA A 315 4.25 30.39 11.13
CA ALA A 315 3.18 29.88 10.27
C ALA A 315 2.94 30.75 9.04
N ASP A 316 2.80 32.07 9.19
CA ASP A 316 2.45 32.94 8.07
C ASP A 316 3.52 32.93 6.97
N ALA A 317 4.79 33.01 7.37
CA ALA A 317 5.91 32.97 6.44
C ALA A 317 6.00 31.61 5.73
N PHE A 318 5.84 30.50 6.48
CA PHE A 318 5.93 29.17 5.89
C PHE A 318 4.75 28.88 4.95
N VAL A 319 3.52 29.21 5.35
CA VAL A 319 2.31 29.06 4.53
C VAL A 319 2.40 29.84 3.23
N ALA A 320 2.93 31.08 3.26
CA ALA A 320 3.15 31.87 2.05
C ALA A 320 4.11 31.15 1.08
N ARG A 321 5.17 30.52 1.60
CA ARG A 321 6.11 29.71 0.79
C ARG A 321 5.45 28.47 0.20
N VAL A 322 4.61 27.75 0.96
CA VAL A 322 3.85 26.59 0.46
C VAL A 322 2.91 27.02 -0.68
N LYS A 323 2.15 28.10 -0.51
CA LYS A 323 1.26 28.61 -1.56
C LYS A 323 2.04 28.99 -2.82
N LYS A 324 3.20 29.64 -2.68
CA LYS A 324 4.09 29.97 -3.81
C LYS A 324 4.60 28.70 -4.51
N ALA A 325 4.99 27.68 -3.76
CA ALA A 325 5.41 26.38 -4.31
C ALA A 325 4.27 25.71 -5.07
N TYR A 326 3.05 25.68 -4.52
CA TYR A 326 1.88 25.13 -5.21
C TYR A 326 1.53 25.90 -6.50
N ALA A 327 1.60 27.23 -6.49
CA ALA A 327 1.41 28.02 -7.70
C ALA A 327 2.45 27.70 -8.79
N SER A 328 3.69 27.38 -8.42
CA SER A 328 4.74 26.99 -9.37
C SER A 328 4.55 25.61 -9.99
N LEU A 329 3.67 24.76 -9.43
CA LEU A 329 3.34 23.47 -9.99
C LEU A 329 2.35 23.55 -11.16
N LEU A 330 1.62 24.66 -11.31
CA LEU A 330 0.57 24.80 -12.32
C LEU A 330 1.02 24.38 -13.74
N PRO A 331 2.17 24.85 -14.26
CA PRO A 331 2.66 24.45 -15.58
C PRO A 331 3.19 23.01 -15.65
N LYS A 332 3.26 22.31 -14.51
CA LYS A 332 3.78 20.95 -14.34
C LYS A 332 2.68 19.94 -14.00
N ILE A 333 1.41 20.36 -14.08
CA ILE A 333 0.24 19.48 -14.00
C ILE A 333 -0.10 19.06 -15.42
N GLY A 334 -0.17 17.77 -15.69
CA GLY A 334 -0.43 17.30 -17.05
C GLY A 334 -0.31 15.79 -17.21
N SER A 335 -0.18 15.33 -18.46
CA SER A 335 -0.02 13.92 -18.75
C SER A 335 1.14 13.31 -17.98
N PRO A 336 0.92 12.24 -17.20
CA PRO A 336 1.99 11.55 -16.47
C PRO A 336 3.11 11.00 -17.34
N LEU A 337 2.85 10.84 -18.64
CA LEU A 337 3.82 10.34 -19.62
C LEU A 337 4.77 11.43 -20.13
N ASP A 338 4.51 12.70 -19.81
CA ASP A 338 5.45 13.80 -20.08
C ASP A 338 6.49 13.87 -18.94
N SER A 339 7.76 13.85 -19.29
CA SER A 339 8.88 13.90 -18.36
C SER A 339 8.96 15.19 -17.50
N ASN A 340 8.29 16.26 -17.93
CA ASN A 340 8.22 17.52 -17.20
C ASN A 340 7.03 17.57 -16.20
N THR A 341 6.13 16.62 -16.27
CA THR A 341 4.98 16.54 -15.37
C THR A 341 5.43 16.12 -13.97
N LEU A 342 4.94 16.82 -12.95
CA LEU A 342 5.15 16.52 -11.55
C LEU A 342 3.87 16.03 -10.84
N MET A 343 2.71 16.29 -11.42
CA MET A 343 1.43 15.84 -10.88
C MET A 343 0.48 15.42 -12.01
N GLY A 344 0.04 14.19 -11.98
CA GLY A 344 -0.97 13.61 -12.85
C GLY A 344 -2.42 13.89 -12.39
N PRO A 345 -3.40 13.22 -13.01
CA PRO A 345 -4.82 13.39 -12.67
C PRO A 345 -5.22 12.63 -11.40
N LEU A 346 -6.40 12.93 -10.89
CA LEU A 346 -7.16 12.04 -10.00
C LEU A 346 -7.63 10.82 -10.80
N ILE A 347 -7.79 9.69 -10.11
CA ILE A 347 -8.12 8.41 -10.75
C ILE A 347 -9.45 8.45 -11.52
N ASP A 348 -10.46 9.18 -11.02
CA ASP A 348 -11.79 9.26 -11.63
C ASP A 348 -12.60 10.46 -11.13
N LYS A 349 -13.83 10.58 -11.69
CA LYS A 349 -14.80 11.59 -11.31
C LYS A 349 -15.20 11.50 -9.84
N HIS A 350 -15.32 10.31 -9.28
CA HIS A 350 -15.72 10.14 -7.87
C HIS A 350 -14.68 10.76 -6.92
N SER A 351 -13.38 10.58 -7.20
CA SER A 351 -12.30 11.20 -6.44
C SER A 351 -12.30 12.73 -6.57
N TYR A 352 -12.61 13.24 -7.76
CA TYR A 352 -12.79 14.68 -7.97
C TYR A 352 -13.98 15.25 -7.21
N ASP A 353 -15.15 14.62 -7.29
CA ASP A 353 -16.36 15.07 -6.59
C ASP A 353 -16.14 15.06 -5.07
N ALA A 354 -15.48 14.02 -4.53
CA ALA A 354 -15.12 13.94 -3.12
C ALA A 354 -14.18 15.09 -2.69
N MET A 355 -13.21 15.45 -3.54
CA MET A 355 -12.35 16.60 -3.30
C MET A 355 -13.13 17.90 -3.22
N GLN A 356 -14.05 18.15 -4.18
CA GLN A 356 -14.84 19.37 -4.21
C GLN A 356 -15.80 19.45 -3.02
N ASP A 357 -16.40 18.33 -2.61
CA ASP A 357 -17.27 18.27 -1.41
C ASP A 357 -16.46 18.60 -0.14
N ALA A 358 -15.26 18.04 0.01
CA ALA A 358 -14.38 18.32 1.14
C ALA A 358 -13.98 19.81 1.19
N LEU A 359 -13.63 20.42 0.07
CA LEU A 359 -13.29 21.85 0.00
C LEU A 359 -14.51 22.74 0.35
N LYS A 360 -15.70 22.37 -0.10
CA LYS A 360 -16.96 23.04 0.27
C LYS A 360 -17.23 22.97 1.78
N LYS A 361 -17.10 21.78 2.37
CA LYS A 361 -17.25 21.56 3.82
C LYS A 361 -16.21 22.33 4.62
N ALA A 362 -14.96 22.35 4.15
CA ALA A 362 -13.89 23.10 4.80
C ALA A 362 -14.17 24.62 4.79
N LYS A 363 -14.65 25.19 3.69
CA LYS A 363 -15.09 26.59 3.62
C LYS A 363 -16.24 26.87 4.61
N ALA A 364 -17.24 25.99 4.69
CA ALA A 364 -18.35 26.11 5.62
C ALA A 364 -17.88 26.05 7.09
N ALA A 365 -16.81 25.31 7.38
CA ALA A 365 -16.18 25.25 8.70
C ALA A 365 -15.21 26.43 9.00
N GLY A 366 -15.21 27.48 8.16
CA GLY A 366 -14.39 28.68 8.33
C GLY A 366 -12.97 28.59 7.70
N GLY A 367 -12.71 27.56 6.92
CA GLY A 367 -11.44 27.36 6.23
C GLY A 367 -11.22 28.34 5.07
N LYS A 368 -9.99 28.84 4.95
CA LYS A 368 -9.55 29.68 3.82
C LYS A 368 -8.87 28.79 2.79
N VAL A 369 -9.51 28.59 1.64
CA VAL A 369 -9.06 27.69 0.58
C VAL A 369 -8.23 28.46 -0.44
N PHE A 370 -7.08 27.89 -0.84
CA PHE A 370 -6.26 28.29 -1.95
C PHE A 370 -6.03 27.08 -2.86
N GLY A 371 -6.29 27.19 -4.16
CA GLY A 371 -6.23 26.10 -5.12
C GLY A 371 -7.44 25.15 -5.07
N GLY A 372 -7.31 23.99 -5.66
CA GLY A 372 -8.35 22.95 -5.71
C GLY A 372 -9.25 23.01 -6.95
N GLU A 373 -8.93 23.85 -7.92
CA GLU A 373 -9.70 24.01 -9.17
C GLU A 373 -9.36 22.88 -10.16
N ARG A 374 -10.35 22.50 -10.98
CA ARG A 374 -10.12 21.63 -12.14
C ARG A 374 -9.39 22.42 -13.24
N VAL A 375 -8.31 21.85 -13.75
CA VAL A 375 -7.50 22.40 -14.86
C VAL A 375 -7.51 21.44 -16.05
N LEU A 376 -7.04 21.89 -17.21
CA LEU A 376 -6.94 21.11 -18.45
C LEU A 376 -8.25 20.47 -18.92
N LYS A 377 -9.41 21.07 -18.55
CA LYS A 377 -10.72 20.52 -18.86
C LYS A 377 -11.00 20.47 -20.37
N ASP A 378 -10.53 21.48 -21.12
CA ASP A 378 -10.76 21.55 -22.56
C ASP A 378 -9.86 20.58 -23.31
N GLU A 379 -8.66 20.30 -22.79
CA GLU A 379 -7.70 19.37 -23.36
C GLU A 379 -8.04 17.90 -23.01
N TYR A 380 -8.50 17.67 -21.75
CA TYR A 380 -8.86 16.36 -21.22
C TYR A 380 -10.25 16.39 -20.57
N PRO A 381 -11.34 16.42 -21.35
CA PRO A 381 -12.70 16.59 -20.82
C PRO A 381 -13.14 15.43 -19.91
N ASP A 382 -12.64 14.21 -20.15
CA ASP A 382 -13.00 13.01 -19.41
C ASP A 382 -11.98 12.64 -18.31
N ALA A 383 -10.94 13.49 -18.08
CA ALA A 383 -9.96 13.31 -17.01
C ALA A 383 -10.05 14.43 -15.96
N TYR A 384 -9.52 14.16 -14.78
CA TYR A 384 -9.73 15.04 -13.61
C TYR A 384 -8.40 15.58 -13.07
N TYR A 385 -7.79 16.49 -13.83
CA TYR A 385 -6.63 17.26 -13.40
C TYR A 385 -7.07 18.39 -12.49
N VAL A 386 -6.40 18.55 -11.36
CA VAL A 386 -6.72 19.58 -10.36
C VAL A 386 -5.47 20.31 -9.91
N THR A 387 -5.60 21.54 -9.47
CA THR A 387 -4.54 22.20 -8.70
C THR A 387 -4.54 21.65 -7.26
N PRO A 388 -3.38 21.47 -6.62
CA PRO A 388 -3.35 21.09 -5.21
C PRO A 388 -3.94 22.22 -4.35
N ALA A 389 -4.60 21.85 -3.26
CA ALA A 389 -5.27 22.78 -2.37
C ALA A 389 -4.57 22.91 -1.02
N VAL A 390 -4.44 24.14 -0.55
CA VAL A 390 -4.09 24.49 0.83
C VAL A 390 -5.31 25.09 1.51
N VAL A 391 -5.65 24.58 2.70
CA VAL A 391 -6.79 25.07 3.46
C VAL A 391 -6.35 25.47 4.87
N GLU A 392 -6.30 26.78 5.14
CA GLU A 392 -6.03 27.27 6.49
C GLU A 392 -7.28 27.19 7.35
N MET A 393 -7.26 26.32 8.35
CA MET A 393 -8.38 26.04 9.24
C MET A 393 -8.26 26.79 10.57
N PRO A 394 -9.39 27.34 11.09
CA PRO A 394 -9.37 27.99 12.42
C PRO A 394 -9.18 26.96 13.55
N LYS A 395 -9.60 25.71 13.35
CA LYS A 395 -9.46 24.58 14.28
C LYS A 395 -9.56 23.25 13.52
N GLN A 396 -9.10 22.16 14.16
CA GLN A 396 -9.32 20.81 13.65
C GLN A 396 -10.81 20.45 13.77
N SER A 397 -11.46 20.25 12.63
CA SER A 397 -12.90 19.94 12.53
C SER A 397 -13.09 18.58 11.87
N ASP A 398 -14.32 18.07 11.82
CA ASP A 398 -14.63 16.74 11.27
C ASP A 398 -14.16 16.56 9.83
N VAL A 399 -14.24 17.60 8.99
CA VAL A 399 -13.71 17.53 7.62
C VAL A 399 -12.19 17.36 7.58
N VAL A 400 -11.47 17.90 8.55
CA VAL A 400 -10.00 17.71 8.68
C VAL A 400 -9.69 16.29 9.17
N LYS A 401 -10.51 15.74 10.06
CA LYS A 401 -10.34 14.38 10.61
C LYS A 401 -10.74 13.28 9.61
N HIS A 402 -11.51 13.64 8.57
CA HIS A 402 -11.90 12.70 7.51
C HIS A 402 -10.85 12.68 6.40
N GLU A 403 -10.40 11.48 6.03
CA GLU A 403 -9.51 11.32 4.89
C GLU A 403 -10.21 11.65 3.58
N THR A 404 -9.69 12.64 2.84
CA THR A 404 -10.06 12.89 1.44
C THR A 404 -8.89 12.50 0.55
N PHE A 405 -9.07 11.49 -0.29
CA PHE A 405 -8.01 10.90 -1.11
C PHE A 405 -7.72 11.74 -2.37
N ALA A 406 -7.25 12.97 -2.13
CA ALA A 406 -7.01 14.02 -3.10
C ALA A 406 -5.95 15.01 -2.58
N PRO A 407 -5.38 15.88 -3.41
CA PRO A 407 -4.29 16.78 -2.99
C PRO A 407 -4.84 17.99 -2.20
N ILE A 408 -5.36 17.73 -1.01
CA ILE A 408 -5.79 18.75 -0.03
C ILE A 408 -4.89 18.66 1.18
N MET A 409 -4.28 19.78 1.58
CA MET A 409 -3.54 19.90 2.82
C MET A 409 -4.18 20.94 3.74
N TYR A 410 -4.60 20.50 4.92
CA TYR A 410 -5.14 21.35 5.97
C TYR A 410 -4.01 21.90 6.85
N ILE A 411 -4.05 23.19 7.15
CA ILE A 411 -3.07 23.86 8.00
C ILE A 411 -3.75 24.29 9.28
N MET A 412 -3.19 23.84 10.42
CA MET A 412 -3.55 24.26 11.76
C MET A 412 -2.33 24.86 12.46
N ARG A 413 -2.58 25.76 13.38
CA ARG A 413 -1.55 26.48 14.13
C ARG A 413 -1.58 26.07 15.60
N TYR A 414 -0.40 25.91 16.20
CA TYR A 414 -0.27 25.64 17.62
C TYR A 414 0.61 26.67 18.32
N ASN A 415 0.50 26.77 19.64
CA ASN A 415 1.34 27.61 20.49
C ASN A 415 2.33 26.76 21.29
N LYS A 416 1.85 25.72 21.99
CA LYS A 416 2.65 24.82 22.82
C LYS A 416 2.84 23.49 22.12
N PHE A 417 4.00 22.88 22.27
CA PHE A 417 4.33 21.60 21.64
C PHE A 417 3.34 20.48 22.04
N GLU A 418 2.87 20.51 23.30
CA GLU A 418 1.87 19.57 23.80
C GLU A 418 0.56 19.65 23.01
N ASP A 419 0.13 20.85 22.66
CA ASP A 419 -1.09 21.06 21.86
C ASP A 419 -0.92 20.50 20.45
N ALA A 420 0.31 20.58 19.89
CA ALA A 420 0.62 20.00 18.58
C ALA A 420 0.53 18.47 18.59
N ILE A 421 1.09 17.82 19.62
CA ILE A 421 0.98 16.36 19.79
C ILE A 421 -0.48 15.94 20.00
N ALA A 422 -1.22 16.65 20.85
CA ALA A 422 -2.63 16.36 21.10
C ALA A 422 -3.46 16.49 19.80
N MET A 423 -3.25 17.57 19.04
CA MET A 423 -3.93 17.80 17.76
C MET A 423 -3.52 16.75 16.72
N HIS A 424 -2.26 16.33 16.70
CA HIS A 424 -1.77 15.28 15.81
C HIS A 424 -2.50 13.97 16.05
N ASN A 425 -2.59 13.52 17.31
CA ASN A 425 -3.19 12.25 17.68
C ASN A 425 -4.73 12.25 17.68
N ASP A 426 -5.37 13.45 17.67
CA ASP A 426 -6.84 13.61 17.67
C ASP A 426 -7.44 13.38 16.26
N VAL A 427 -7.12 12.26 15.65
CA VAL A 427 -7.73 11.74 14.42
C VAL A 427 -7.93 10.22 14.55
N PRO A 428 -8.91 9.63 13.85
CA PRO A 428 -9.17 8.21 13.95
C PRO A 428 -8.10 7.33 13.30
N GLN A 429 -7.29 7.86 12.39
CA GLN A 429 -6.24 7.11 11.68
C GLN A 429 -4.88 7.26 12.38
N GLY A 430 -3.98 6.29 12.15
CA GLY A 430 -2.63 6.30 12.72
C GLY A 430 -1.60 5.59 11.80
N LEU A 431 -1.53 5.98 10.51
CA LEU A 431 -0.60 5.35 9.57
C LEU A 431 0.80 5.98 9.66
N SER A 432 0.93 7.24 9.25
CA SER A 432 2.23 7.92 9.14
C SER A 432 2.19 9.34 9.69
N SER A 433 3.34 9.80 10.14
CA SER A 433 3.53 11.11 10.72
C SER A 433 4.97 11.58 10.59
N CYS A 434 5.21 12.87 10.72
CA CYS A 434 6.56 13.36 10.85
C CYS A 434 6.63 14.66 11.67
N ILE A 435 7.82 14.92 12.21
CA ILE A 435 8.19 16.19 12.80
C ILE A 435 9.40 16.77 12.09
N PHE A 436 9.41 18.08 11.87
CA PHE A 436 10.60 18.82 11.48
C PHE A 436 11.01 19.72 12.63
N THR A 437 12.20 19.47 13.17
CA THR A 437 12.77 20.15 14.34
C THR A 437 14.30 20.11 14.32
N GLY A 438 14.92 21.11 14.94
CA GLY A 438 16.35 21.11 15.29
C GLY A 438 16.60 20.78 16.75
N ASP A 439 15.55 20.58 17.55
CA ASP A 439 15.65 20.24 18.97
C ASP A 439 15.52 18.72 19.19
N VAL A 440 16.57 18.11 19.74
CA VAL A 440 16.61 16.66 20.03
C VAL A 440 15.52 16.24 21.02
N ARG A 441 15.13 17.11 21.95
CA ARG A 441 14.09 16.77 22.95
C ARG A 441 12.71 16.71 22.32
N GLU A 442 12.40 17.59 21.36
CA GLU A 442 11.17 17.54 20.60
C GLU A 442 11.14 16.26 19.73
N ALA A 443 12.28 15.93 19.08
CA ALA A 443 12.41 14.72 18.27
C ALA A 443 12.19 13.45 19.10
N GLU A 444 12.91 13.30 20.23
CA GLU A 444 12.78 12.15 21.13
C GLU A 444 11.35 12.05 21.72
N ARG A 445 10.76 13.17 22.10
CA ARG A 445 9.41 13.20 22.62
C ARG A 445 8.38 12.78 21.56
N PHE A 446 8.56 13.23 20.31
CA PHE A 446 7.67 12.86 19.20
C PHE A 446 7.69 11.36 18.91
N THR A 447 8.85 10.71 18.99
CA THR A 447 9.02 9.27 18.73
C THR A 447 8.80 8.39 19.96
N SER A 448 8.61 8.99 21.15
CA SER A 448 8.33 8.25 22.40
C SER A 448 6.87 7.78 22.49
N SER A 449 6.58 6.97 23.51
CA SER A 449 5.21 6.54 23.83
C SER A 449 4.22 7.66 24.18
N ALA A 450 4.71 8.87 24.48
CA ALA A 450 3.90 10.07 24.71
C ALA A 450 3.83 10.98 23.47
N GLY A 451 4.38 10.55 22.36
CA GLY A 451 4.46 11.28 21.11
C GLY A 451 3.41 10.86 20.08
N SER A 452 3.87 10.57 18.86
CA SER A 452 3.00 10.12 17.76
C SER A 452 2.45 8.71 18.02
N ASP A 453 1.14 8.53 17.80
CA ASP A 453 0.45 7.26 17.89
C ASP A 453 0.33 6.52 16.54
N CYS A 454 1.14 6.92 15.56
CA CYS A 454 1.18 6.31 14.23
C CYS A 454 2.16 5.12 14.16
N GLY A 455 1.91 4.22 13.21
CA GLY A 455 2.84 3.14 12.90
C GLY A 455 4.18 3.61 12.32
N ILE A 456 4.20 4.80 11.69
CA ILE A 456 5.40 5.44 11.14
C ILE A 456 5.52 6.84 11.75
N ALA A 457 6.64 7.14 12.41
CA ALA A 457 6.93 8.42 13.03
C ALA A 457 8.35 8.89 12.64
N ASN A 458 8.43 9.78 11.67
CA ASN A 458 9.70 10.24 11.09
C ASN A 458 10.17 11.56 11.70
N VAL A 459 11.48 11.75 11.77
CA VAL A 459 12.11 13.01 12.20
C VAL A 459 12.90 13.58 11.02
N ASN A 460 12.61 14.82 10.64
CA ASN A 460 13.26 15.55 9.53
C ASN A 460 13.19 14.80 8.17
N LEU A 461 12.16 13.98 8.03
CA LEU A 461 11.77 13.25 6.82
C LEU A 461 10.25 13.37 6.66
N GLY A 462 9.73 13.32 5.43
CA GLY A 462 8.30 13.44 5.17
C GLY A 462 7.49 12.22 5.62
N THR A 463 6.15 12.30 5.47
CA THR A 463 5.22 11.21 5.81
C THR A 463 5.20 10.08 4.78
N SER A 464 5.70 10.33 3.54
CA SER A 464 5.70 9.37 2.42
C SER A 464 7.10 8.81 2.19
N GLY A 465 7.19 7.59 1.66
CA GLY A 465 8.45 6.93 1.29
C GLY A 465 9.05 6.08 2.43
N PRO A 466 8.28 5.13 3.00
CA PRO A 466 8.86 4.13 3.90
C PRO A 466 9.85 3.23 3.15
N GLU A 467 10.89 2.77 3.85
CA GLU A 467 11.87 1.84 3.31
C GLU A 467 11.44 0.39 3.56
N ILE A 468 11.77 -0.51 2.62
CA ILE A 468 11.38 -1.93 2.66
C ILE A 468 11.87 -2.68 3.91
N GLY A 469 12.96 -2.27 4.52
CA GLY A 469 13.48 -2.88 5.74
C GLY A 469 12.65 -2.62 7.00
N GLY A 470 11.89 -1.53 7.03
CA GLY A 470 11.01 -1.16 8.14
C GLY A 470 9.64 -1.84 8.04
N ALA A 471 9.02 -2.15 9.19
CA ALA A 471 7.67 -2.69 9.22
C ALA A 471 6.65 -1.64 8.75
N PHE A 472 5.96 -1.89 7.64
CA PHE A 472 4.93 -1.01 7.11
C PHE A 472 3.57 -1.38 7.67
N GLY A 473 2.88 -0.40 8.24
CA GLY A 473 1.51 -0.54 8.75
C GLY A 473 1.14 0.55 9.74
N GLY A 474 -0.15 0.64 10.04
CA GLY A 474 -0.73 1.67 10.89
C GLY A 474 -1.46 1.13 12.11
N GLU A 475 -1.97 2.06 12.89
CA GLU A 475 -2.72 1.86 14.12
C GLU A 475 -4.12 2.48 14.01
N LYS A 476 -4.98 2.25 14.98
CA LYS A 476 -6.34 2.80 15.06
C LYS A 476 -7.19 2.42 13.84
N GLU A 477 -7.90 3.37 13.21
CA GLU A 477 -8.74 3.10 12.02
C GLU A 477 -7.94 2.87 10.72
N THR A 478 -6.62 3.02 10.76
CA THR A 478 -5.78 2.54 9.65
C THR A 478 -5.77 1.00 9.59
N GLY A 479 -6.15 0.34 10.66
CA GLY A 479 -6.26 -1.11 10.73
C GLY A 479 -5.27 -1.72 11.70
N GLY A 480 -4.56 -2.76 11.27
CA GLY A 480 -3.59 -3.44 12.14
C GLY A 480 -2.85 -4.56 11.43
N GLY A 481 -1.79 -4.99 12.06
CA GLY A 481 -0.78 -5.84 11.47
C GLY A 481 0.37 -5.03 10.89
N ARG A 482 1.25 -5.71 10.20
CA ARG A 482 2.30 -5.09 9.36
C ARG A 482 2.35 -5.87 8.05
N GLU A 483 2.26 -5.15 6.94
CA GLU A 483 2.10 -5.74 5.61
C GLU A 483 3.44 -6.20 5.03
N ALA A 484 4.50 -5.43 5.29
CA ALA A 484 5.84 -5.69 4.74
C ALA A 484 6.94 -5.23 5.70
N GLY A 485 8.16 -5.67 5.44
CA GLY A 485 9.38 -5.29 6.15
C GLY A 485 9.55 -5.94 7.52
N SER A 486 10.72 -5.78 8.13
CA SER A 486 11.06 -6.24 9.48
C SER A 486 10.56 -7.68 9.77
N ASP A 487 9.72 -7.84 10.78
CA ASP A 487 9.17 -9.12 11.23
C ASP A 487 7.73 -9.39 10.73
N SER A 488 7.24 -8.63 9.76
CA SER A 488 5.90 -8.79 9.16
C SER A 488 5.64 -10.21 8.61
N TRP A 489 6.70 -10.92 8.20
CA TRP A 489 6.64 -12.32 7.78
C TRP A 489 5.95 -13.24 8.81
N LYS A 490 6.00 -12.89 10.11
CA LYS A 490 5.32 -13.64 11.18
C LYS A 490 3.80 -13.65 11.04
N ALA A 491 3.23 -12.62 10.40
CA ALA A 491 1.79 -12.57 10.12
C ALA A 491 1.35 -13.66 9.15
N TYR A 492 2.23 -14.06 8.24
CA TYR A 492 2.01 -15.13 7.25
C TYR A 492 2.30 -16.53 7.79
N MET A 493 2.71 -16.66 9.06
CA MET A 493 3.11 -17.94 9.62
C MET A 493 2.31 -18.29 10.88
N ARG A 494 2.36 -19.57 11.22
CA ARG A 494 1.81 -20.15 12.44
C ARG A 494 2.97 -20.50 13.38
N ARG A 495 3.01 -19.89 14.56
CA ARG A 495 3.97 -20.24 15.62
C ARG A 495 3.49 -21.46 16.39
N ALA A 496 4.37 -22.45 16.58
CA ALA A 496 4.12 -23.62 17.39
C ALA A 496 5.18 -23.77 18.47
N THR A 497 4.75 -24.00 19.71
CA THR A 497 5.63 -24.37 20.81
C THR A 497 5.77 -25.90 20.84
N ASN A 498 7.00 -26.38 20.82
CA ASN A 498 7.34 -27.79 20.79
C ASN A 498 8.18 -28.13 22.02
N THR A 499 7.76 -29.13 22.79
CA THR A 499 8.55 -29.68 23.89
C THR A 499 8.85 -31.15 23.62
N VAL A 500 10.13 -31.50 23.63
CA VAL A 500 10.59 -32.86 23.43
C VAL A 500 11.14 -33.37 24.74
N ASN A 501 10.53 -34.45 25.25
CA ASN A 501 11.06 -35.25 26.35
C ASN A 501 12.03 -36.29 25.75
N TYR A 502 13.33 -36.19 26.07
CA TYR A 502 14.33 -37.18 25.68
C TYR A 502 14.82 -38.05 26.85
N GLY A 503 14.10 -37.97 28.00
CA GLY A 503 14.27 -38.85 29.14
C GLY A 503 13.29 -40.01 29.16
N THR A 504 13.39 -40.81 30.19
CA THR A 504 12.51 -41.98 30.43
C THR A 504 11.42 -41.72 31.47
N ALA A 505 11.47 -40.56 32.16
CA ALA A 505 10.48 -40.14 33.13
C ALA A 505 9.53 -39.11 32.51
N LEU A 506 8.24 -39.16 32.89
CA LEU A 506 7.24 -38.16 32.56
C LEU A 506 6.86 -37.36 33.82
N PRO A 507 7.57 -36.26 34.12
CA PRO A 507 7.21 -35.42 35.25
C PRO A 507 5.91 -34.67 34.92
N LEU A 508 4.82 -35.08 35.57
CA LEU A 508 3.53 -34.43 35.39
C LEU A 508 3.51 -33.07 36.10
N ALA A 509 2.79 -32.12 35.51
CA ALA A 509 2.60 -30.83 36.09
C ALA A 509 1.94 -30.92 37.47
N GLN A 510 2.27 -29.98 38.36
CA GLN A 510 1.66 -29.85 39.70
C GLN A 510 1.86 -31.05 40.61
N GLY A 511 2.82 -31.95 40.34
CA GLY A 511 3.14 -33.08 41.17
C GLY A 511 2.05 -34.16 41.20
N VAL A 512 1.13 -34.16 40.26
CA VAL A 512 0.09 -35.19 40.10
C VAL A 512 0.75 -36.53 39.80
N LYS A 513 0.33 -37.59 40.48
CA LYS A 513 0.75 -38.96 40.24
C LYS A 513 -0.47 -39.79 39.85
N PHE A 514 -0.32 -40.59 38.83
CA PHE A 514 -1.30 -41.62 38.46
C PHE A 514 -0.66 -42.99 38.66
N ASP A 515 -1.40 -43.89 39.31
CA ASP A 515 -1.02 -45.30 39.36
C ASP A 515 -1.47 -45.93 38.04
N VAL A 516 -0.56 -45.98 37.09
CA VAL A 516 -0.73 -46.71 35.82
C VAL A 516 0.23 -47.90 35.84
N GLU A 517 -0.32 -49.12 35.73
CA GLU A 517 0.47 -50.33 35.55
C GLU A 517 1.09 -50.41 34.17
#